data_8a0105cecc6d7dadc1ba6cadc97ad506
#
_entry.id   8a0105cecc6d7dadc1ba6cadc97ad506
#
_cell.length_a   1.000
_cell.length_b   1.000
_cell.length_c   1.000
_cell.angle_alpha   90.00
_cell.angle_beta   90.00
_cell.angle_gamma   90.00
#
_symmetry.space_group_name_H-M   'P 1'
#
loop_
_entity.id
_entity.type
_entity.pdbx_description
1 polymer ?
#
loop_
_entity_poly.entity_id
_entity_poly.type
_entity_poly.pdbx_seq_one_letter_code
_entity_poly.pdbx_strand_id
1 'polypeptide(L)'
;MKEISYEIKNNTIAIDFDGVIHKYSKGWKGLENAYDTPNDGAVASIRRLKEMGYRLVIFSSRTVHVIEAWLKKYDLEDCFDEVTNIKIPARVYIDDRAYHFTSWEQTMEDLFD
;
A
#
# COMPACT_ATOMS: atom_id res chain seq x y z
N MET A 1 18.21 8.98 17.38
CA MET A 1 17.12 8.31 16.65
C MET A 1 17.31 6.81 16.72
N LYS A 2 16.23 6.12 17.00
CA LYS A 2 16.28 4.66 17.10
C LYS A 2 16.28 4.03 15.72
N GLU A 3 17.26 3.18 15.45
CA GLU A 3 17.30 2.46 14.19
C GLU A 3 16.21 1.40 14.13
N ILE A 4 15.61 1.24 12.96
CA ILE A 4 14.69 0.13 12.69
C ILE A 4 15.54 -1.12 12.51
N SER A 5 15.22 -2.20 13.22
CA SER A 5 15.95 -3.44 13.13
C SER A 5 15.88 -4.03 11.71
N TYR A 6 16.87 -4.84 11.36
CA TYR A 6 16.92 -5.54 10.08
C TYR A 6 15.65 -6.37 9.85
N GLU A 7 15.16 -7.05 10.88
CA GLU A 7 13.95 -7.86 10.78
C GLU A 7 12.71 -7.02 10.46
N ILE A 8 12.55 -5.86 11.11
CA ILE A 8 11.41 -4.97 10.84
C ILE A 8 11.47 -4.46 9.40
N LYS A 9 12.64 -3.94 8.98
CA LYS A 9 12.84 -3.46 7.61
C LYS A 9 12.55 -4.56 6.60
N ASN A 10 13.15 -5.74 6.79
CA ASN A 10 13.04 -6.85 5.84
C ASN A 10 11.63 -7.43 5.77
N ASN A 11 10.83 -7.19 6.80
CA ASN A 11 9.44 -7.66 6.88
C ASN A 11 8.41 -6.59 6.53
N THR A 12 8.85 -5.40 6.14
CA THR A 12 7.96 -4.28 5.82
C THR A 12 7.82 -4.12 4.31
N ILE A 13 6.57 -4.04 3.87
CA ILE A 13 6.22 -3.75 2.47
C ILE A 13 5.54 -2.38 2.47
N ALA A 14 6.13 -1.43 1.77
CA ALA A 14 5.53 -0.11 1.59
C ALA A 14 4.80 -0.08 0.24
N ILE A 15 3.56 0.37 0.26
CA ILE A 15 2.67 0.29 -0.90
C ILE A 15 2.10 1.68 -1.18
N ASP A 16 2.20 2.13 -2.43
CA ASP A 16 1.58 3.36 -2.86
C ASP A 16 0.06 3.22 -2.88
N PHE A 17 -0.66 4.32 -2.74
CA PHE A 17 -2.12 4.32 -2.69
C PHE A 17 -2.73 4.53 -4.08
N ASP A 18 -2.60 5.72 -4.66
CA ASP A 18 -3.23 6.05 -5.94
C ASP A 18 -2.63 5.24 -7.09
N GLY A 19 -3.48 4.55 -7.82
CA GLY A 19 -3.06 3.72 -8.95
C GLY A 19 -2.58 2.33 -8.57
N VAL A 20 -2.33 2.05 -7.29
CA VAL A 20 -1.88 0.75 -6.80
C VAL A 20 -2.97 0.07 -5.96
N ILE A 21 -3.35 0.66 -4.84
CA ILE A 21 -4.46 0.17 -3.99
C ILE A 21 -5.78 0.76 -4.46
N HIS A 22 -5.84 2.08 -4.57
CA HIS A 22 -6.96 2.86 -5.07
C HIS A 22 -6.90 2.86 -6.59
N LYS A 23 -7.99 2.49 -7.25
CA LYS A 23 -8.00 2.32 -8.71
C LYS A 23 -7.61 3.58 -9.46
N TYR A 24 -8.09 4.75 -9.01
CA TYR A 24 -7.64 6.05 -9.52
C TYR A 24 -7.94 6.24 -11.01
N SER A 25 -9.05 5.68 -11.48
CA SER A 25 -9.36 5.58 -12.91
C SER A 25 -9.59 6.92 -13.61
N LYS A 26 -9.96 7.96 -12.85
CA LYS A 26 -10.24 9.30 -13.38
C LYS A 26 -9.16 10.31 -13.04
N GLY A 27 -8.00 9.86 -12.57
CA GLY A 27 -6.89 10.73 -12.22
C GLY A 27 -7.12 11.57 -10.97
N TRP A 28 -6.38 12.64 -10.84
CA TRP A 28 -6.37 13.49 -9.66
C TRP A 28 -7.67 14.30 -9.51
N LYS A 29 -8.31 14.17 -8.35
CA LYS A 29 -9.54 14.88 -8.00
C LYS A 29 -9.42 15.61 -6.66
N GLY A 30 -8.20 15.88 -6.21
CA GLY A 30 -7.91 16.58 -4.94
C GLY A 30 -7.50 15.63 -3.82
N LEU A 31 -6.77 16.18 -2.83
CA LEU A 31 -6.24 15.40 -1.68
C LEU A 31 -7.33 14.71 -0.88
N GLU A 32 -8.51 15.34 -0.81
CA GLU A 32 -9.62 14.84 0.02
C GLU A 32 -10.53 13.88 -0.72
N ASN A 33 -10.27 13.59 -1.98
CA ASN A 33 -11.19 12.82 -2.81
C ASN A 33 -10.62 11.48 -3.28
N ALA A 34 -10.69 10.47 -2.42
CA ALA A 34 -10.43 9.08 -2.77
C ALA A 34 -11.75 8.47 -3.27
N TYR A 35 -12.06 8.71 -4.51
CA TYR A 35 -13.40 8.49 -5.09
C TYR A 35 -13.64 7.09 -5.61
N ASP A 36 -12.58 6.33 -5.88
CA ASP A 36 -12.69 5.09 -6.63
C ASP A 36 -12.66 3.85 -5.73
N THR A 37 -12.89 2.71 -6.34
CA THR A 37 -12.87 1.39 -5.68
C THR A 37 -11.43 0.87 -5.60
N PRO A 38 -11.20 -0.22 -4.84
CA PRO A 38 -9.91 -0.90 -4.88
C PRO A 38 -9.55 -1.36 -6.28
N ASN A 39 -8.27 -1.28 -6.61
CA ASN A 39 -7.76 -1.79 -7.86
C ASN A 39 -7.97 -3.31 -7.95
N ASP A 40 -8.05 -3.84 -9.16
CA ASP A 40 -8.25 -5.27 -9.37
C ASP A 40 -7.16 -6.08 -8.68
N GLY A 41 -7.56 -7.04 -7.86
CA GLY A 41 -6.65 -7.90 -7.13
C GLY A 41 -6.05 -7.29 -5.87
N ALA A 42 -6.28 -6.00 -5.60
CA ALA A 42 -5.68 -5.32 -4.44
C ALA A 42 -6.13 -5.94 -3.12
N VAL A 43 -7.42 -6.11 -2.92
CA VAL A 43 -7.95 -6.63 -1.65
C VAL A 43 -7.38 -8.01 -1.34
N ALA A 44 -7.45 -8.93 -2.31
CA ALA A 44 -6.95 -10.29 -2.13
C ALA A 44 -5.45 -10.31 -1.88
N SER A 45 -4.69 -9.51 -2.62
CA SER A 45 -3.23 -9.45 -2.49
C SER A 45 -2.80 -8.87 -1.16
N ILE A 46 -3.44 -7.79 -0.71
CA ILE A 46 -3.15 -7.16 0.59
C ILE A 46 -3.43 -8.15 1.72
N ARG A 47 -4.57 -8.84 1.69
CA ARG A 47 -4.90 -9.83 2.70
C ARG A 47 -3.93 -10.99 2.70
N ARG A 48 -3.50 -11.44 1.53
CA ARG A 48 -2.49 -12.49 1.40
C ARG A 48 -1.16 -12.06 2.00
N LEU A 49 -0.69 -10.85 1.70
CA LEU A 49 0.55 -10.32 2.28
C LEU A 49 0.47 -10.26 3.80
N LYS A 50 -0.67 -9.84 4.33
CA LYS A 50 -0.89 -9.81 5.77
C LYS A 50 -0.82 -11.21 6.37
N GLU A 51 -1.46 -12.18 5.73
CA GLU A 51 -1.41 -13.59 6.15
C GLU A 51 -0.01 -14.17 6.11
N MET A 52 0.82 -13.71 5.17
CA MET A 52 2.22 -14.11 5.07
C MET A 52 3.09 -13.52 6.17
N GLY A 53 2.53 -12.64 7.01
CA GLY A 53 3.23 -12.06 8.15
C GLY A 53 3.93 -10.75 7.89
N TYR A 54 3.75 -10.13 6.75
CA TYR A 54 4.37 -8.84 6.44
C TYR A 54 3.72 -7.70 7.22
N ARG A 55 4.55 -6.73 7.60
CA ARG A 55 4.13 -5.43 8.09
C ARG A 55 3.82 -4.57 6.86
N LEU A 56 2.59 -4.09 6.73
CA LEU A 56 2.15 -3.33 5.57
C LEU A 56 1.99 -1.86 5.91
N VAL A 57 2.58 -1.01 5.09
CA VAL A 57 2.55 0.45 5.27
C VAL A 57 2.13 1.10 3.96
N ILE A 58 1.20 2.04 4.03
CA ILE A 58 0.88 2.88 2.86
C ILE A 58 1.77 4.11 2.91
N PHE A 59 2.52 4.33 1.83
CA PHE A 59 3.31 5.54 1.64
C PHE A 59 2.63 6.39 0.55
N SER A 60 2.10 7.54 0.95
CA SER A 60 1.34 8.40 0.04
C SER A 60 1.41 9.85 0.48
N SER A 61 1.37 10.79 -0.46
CA SER A 61 1.27 12.21 -0.18
C SER A 61 -0.17 12.67 0.11
N ARG A 62 -1.15 11.78 -0.09
CA ARG A 62 -2.55 12.08 0.20
C ARG A 62 -2.78 12.22 1.70
N THR A 63 -3.79 13.00 2.09
CA THR A 63 -4.15 13.20 3.50
C THR A 63 -4.42 11.86 4.18
N VAL A 64 -3.75 11.63 5.30
CA VAL A 64 -3.77 10.34 6.00
C VAL A 64 -5.18 9.90 6.38
N HIS A 65 -5.96 10.80 7.01
CA HIS A 65 -7.30 10.41 7.45
C HIS A 65 -8.26 10.11 6.29
N VAL A 66 -8.01 10.66 5.10
CA VAL A 66 -8.80 10.33 3.91
C VAL A 66 -8.53 8.90 3.48
N ILE A 67 -7.26 8.50 3.50
CA ILE A 67 -6.86 7.13 3.20
C ILE A 67 -7.44 6.16 4.24
N GLU A 68 -7.34 6.50 5.52
CA GLU A 68 -7.86 5.67 6.61
C GLU A 68 -9.37 5.46 6.49
N ALA A 69 -10.13 6.50 6.17
CA ALA A 69 -11.57 6.40 5.96
C ALA A 69 -11.89 5.51 4.76
N TRP A 70 -11.11 5.62 3.69
CA TRP A 70 -11.25 4.80 2.50
C TRP A 70 -10.97 3.32 2.80
N LEU A 71 -9.91 3.03 3.56
CA LEU A 71 -9.57 1.66 3.99
C LEU A 71 -10.70 1.05 4.82
N LYS A 72 -11.27 1.82 5.72
CA LYS A 72 -12.39 1.38 6.56
C LYS A 72 -13.60 1.03 5.69
N LYS A 73 -13.89 1.84 4.70
CA LYS A 73 -15.01 1.60 3.76
C LYS A 73 -14.88 0.24 3.06
N TYR A 74 -13.66 -0.18 2.76
CA TYR A 74 -13.41 -1.44 2.06
C TYR A 74 -12.89 -2.55 2.96
N ASP A 75 -12.99 -2.37 4.28
CA ASP A 75 -12.61 -3.37 5.29
C ASP A 75 -11.15 -3.79 5.18
N LEU A 76 -10.27 -2.81 4.96
CA LEU A 76 -8.84 -3.02 4.80
C LEU A 76 -8.00 -2.39 5.91
N GLU A 77 -8.63 -1.64 6.84
CA GLU A 77 -7.88 -0.91 7.87
C GLU A 77 -7.04 -1.82 8.76
N ASP A 78 -7.51 -3.03 9.02
CA ASP A 78 -6.79 -3.99 9.88
C ASP A 78 -5.56 -4.60 9.19
N CYS A 79 -5.45 -4.44 7.88
CA CYS A 79 -4.32 -4.99 7.11
C CYS A 79 -3.09 -4.10 7.16
N PHE A 80 -3.25 -2.81 7.48
CA PHE A 80 -2.14 -1.86 7.45
C PHE A 80 -1.73 -1.43 8.84
N ASP A 81 -0.43 -1.44 9.06
CA ASP A 81 0.18 -1.04 10.32
C ASP A 81 0.38 0.47 10.42
N GLU A 82 0.50 1.13 9.26
CA GLU A 82 0.74 2.58 9.22
C GLU A 82 0.34 3.15 7.86
N VAL A 83 -0.11 4.41 7.87
CA VAL A 83 -0.30 5.24 6.67
C VAL A 83 0.55 6.49 6.89
N THR A 84 1.48 6.78 5.99
CA THR A 84 2.44 7.86 6.20
C THR A 84 2.83 8.53 4.89
N ASN A 85 3.30 9.79 4.99
CA ASN A 85 3.95 10.49 3.89
C ASN A 85 5.46 10.58 4.10
N ILE A 86 5.98 9.92 5.13
CA ILE A 86 7.41 9.89 5.46
C ILE A 86 7.98 8.59 4.92
N LYS A 87 9.07 8.69 4.15
CA LYS A 87 9.75 7.53 3.60
C LYS A 87 10.39 6.71 4.72
N ILE A 88 10.08 5.43 4.78
CA ILE A 88 10.57 4.52 5.82
C ILE A 88 11.43 3.42 5.22
N PRO A 89 12.29 2.77 6.03
CA PRO A 89 12.97 1.55 5.60
C PRO A 89 11.96 0.44 5.34
N ALA A 90 12.06 -0.20 4.19
CA ALA A 90 11.17 -1.28 3.81
C ALA A 90 11.92 -2.29 2.94
N ARG A 91 11.40 -3.52 2.88
CA ARG A 91 11.91 -4.55 1.99
C ARG A 91 11.72 -4.14 0.54
N VAL A 92 10.56 -3.59 0.21
CA VAL A 92 10.23 -3.13 -1.13
C VAL A 92 9.17 -2.03 -1.06
N TYR A 93 9.23 -1.13 -2.02
CA TYR A 93 8.18 -0.14 -2.29
C TYR A 93 7.46 -0.56 -3.57
N ILE A 94 6.18 -0.88 -3.44
CA ILE A 94 5.33 -1.22 -4.59
C ILE A 94 4.71 0.08 -5.11
N ASP A 95 5.31 0.65 -6.13
CA ASP A 95 4.86 1.86 -6.80
C ASP A 95 5.38 1.87 -8.23
N ASP A 96 5.23 2.99 -8.93
CA ASP A 96 5.68 3.11 -10.31
C ASP A 96 7.16 3.49 -10.46
N ARG A 97 7.91 3.58 -9.36
CA ARG A 97 9.34 3.98 -9.37
C ARG A 97 10.26 2.87 -8.89
N ALA A 98 9.99 2.28 -7.72
CA ALA A 98 10.85 1.27 -7.12
C ALA A 98 10.60 -0.10 -7.74
N TYR A 99 9.44 -0.68 -7.50
CA TYR A 99 8.94 -1.81 -8.26
C TYR A 99 7.83 -1.29 -9.17
N HIS A 100 8.05 -1.33 -10.48
CA HIS A 100 7.07 -0.78 -11.43
C HIS A 100 5.78 -1.60 -11.42
N PHE A 101 4.77 -1.06 -10.77
CA PHE A 101 3.48 -1.73 -10.63
C PHE A 101 2.72 -1.69 -11.97
N THR A 102 2.30 -2.85 -12.45
CA THR A 102 1.41 -2.98 -13.60
C THR A 102 0.08 -3.59 -13.20
N SER A 103 0.13 -4.67 -12.42
CA SER A 103 -1.06 -5.33 -11.87
C SER A 103 -0.68 -6.08 -10.61
N TRP A 104 -1.65 -6.36 -9.77
CA TRP A 104 -1.40 -7.14 -8.57
C TRP A 104 -1.06 -8.59 -8.90
N GLU A 105 -1.65 -9.16 -9.94
CA GLU A 105 -1.29 -10.50 -10.38
C GLU A 105 0.20 -10.57 -10.70
N GLN A 106 0.71 -9.62 -11.48
CA GLN A 106 2.12 -9.60 -11.85
C GLN A 106 3.02 -9.32 -10.65
N THR A 107 2.62 -8.40 -9.77
CA THR A 107 3.37 -8.05 -8.56
C THR A 107 3.55 -9.27 -7.64
N MET A 108 2.48 -10.00 -7.40
CA MET A 108 2.54 -11.18 -6.53
C MET A 108 3.43 -12.24 -7.14
N GLU A 109 3.33 -12.48 -8.44
CA GLU A 109 4.16 -13.44 -9.15
C GLU A 109 5.64 -13.05 -9.11
N ASP A 110 5.97 -11.78 -9.39
CA ASP A 110 7.34 -11.30 -9.46
C ASP A 110 8.04 -11.28 -8.11
N LEU A 111 7.32 -10.88 -7.05
CA LEU A 111 7.95 -10.59 -5.77
C LEU A 111 7.72 -11.67 -4.70
N PHE A 112 6.65 -12.43 -4.78
CA PHE A 112 6.21 -13.25 -3.65
C PHE A 112 5.89 -14.70 -4.02
N ASP A 113 5.71 -15.00 -5.28
CA ASP A 113 5.37 -16.38 -5.73
C ASP A 113 6.56 -17.16 -6.35
#